data_d0724d6c2e75da16fd672328fd21d45b
#
_entry.id   d0724d6c2e75da16fd672328fd21d45b
#
_cell.length_a   1.000
_cell.length_b   1.000
_cell.length_c   1.000
_cell.angle_alpha   90.00
_cell.angle_beta   90.00
_cell.angle_gamma   90.00
#
_symmetry.space_group_name_H-M   'P 1'
#
loop_
_entity.id
_entity.type
_entity.pdbx_description
1 polymer ?
#
loop_
_entity_poly.entity_id
_entity_poly.type
_entity_poly.pdbx_seq_one_letter_code
_entity_poly.pdbx_strand_id
1 'polypeptide(L)'
;MNAVLTSNALRAVAPAAASKSRARASRASAFAAGSVKVSASKATAAPRGLFAARVVSASAAKEDKTVDAGRLALLATVVSNPILFGAQEALAKGGEFGILEGRTAALIHPFFLGGMWFASVYAGYLGFQWRRVRTTQEEITALKATLPVKEVVTANGDVEPAALSPAQAETQAKIDELAATRKELVAGGFKDKHANWGSMILAFGITLAVEGGMNTYLRTGKLFPGPHLYAGMGMVCIWAMAAGLVPEMQRGNQKARDLHIALNVVNIALFTWQIPTGLEIVGKVFQFTSWP
;
A
#
# COMPACT_ATOMS: atom_id res chain seq x y z
N MET A 1 48.23 35.69 -43.20
CA MET A 1 49.65 35.27 -43.17
C MET A 1 49.81 34.29 -42.03
N ASN A 2 50.28 33.12 -42.44
CA ASN A 2 50.92 32.06 -41.67
C ASN A 2 50.17 31.29 -40.58
N ALA A 3 49.79 30.15 -41.04
CA ALA A 3 49.69 28.85 -40.43
C ALA A 3 50.92 28.42 -39.64
N VAL A 4 50.75 27.67 -38.54
CA VAL A 4 51.65 26.54 -38.20
C VAL A 4 50.79 25.45 -37.55
N LEU A 5 50.67 24.37 -38.25
CA LEU A 5 50.30 23.02 -37.80
C LEU A 5 51.46 22.41 -37.00
N THR A 6 51.20 21.79 -35.86
CA THR A 6 52.04 20.69 -35.38
C THR A 6 51.17 19.57 -34.81
N SER A 7 51.24 18.51 -35.52
CA SER A 7 50.87 17.12 -35.22
C SER A 7 51.85 16.51 -34.22
N ASN A 8 51.36 15.62 -33.36
CA ASN A 8 51.98 14.36 -32.86
C ASN A 8 51.35 14.00 -31.52
N ALA A 9 51.14 12.80 -31.12
CA ALA A 9 51.31 11.46 -31.66
C ALA A 9 50.47 10.51 -30.79
N LEU A 10 49.87 9.57 -31.42
CA LEU A 10 49.29 8.34 -30.84
C LEU A 10 50.36 7.62 -29.98
N ARG A 11 49.98 7.27 -28.76
CA ARG A 11 50.65 6.21 -28.00
C ARG A 11 49.62 5.21 -27.48
N ALA A 12 49.49 4.15 -28.26
CA ALA A 12 48.85 2.93 -27.87
C ALA A 12 49.67 2.24 -26.78
N VAL A 13 49.06 1.81 -25.70
CA VAL A 13 49.62 0.80 -24.79
C VAL A 13 48.61 -0.31 -24.69
N ALA A 14 49.00 -1.47 -25.16
CA ALA A 14 48.29 -2.72 -25.15
C ALA A 14 48.37 -3.41 -23.76
N PRO A 15 47.62 -4.52 -23.53
CA PRO A 15 47.12 -4.91 -22.22
C PRO A 15 48.06 -5.86 -21.48
N ALA A 16 48.02 -5.83 -20.16
CA ALA A 16 48.66 -6.84 -19.32
C ALA A 16 47.61 -7.63 -18.53
N ALA A 17 47.56 -8.90 -18.89
CA ALA A 17 47.51 -10.11 -18.05
C ALA A 17 46.43 -10.27 -16.96
N ALA A 18 45.59 -11.20 -17.26
CA ALA A 18 44.92 -12.21 -16.45
C ALA A 18 45.34 -12.34 -14.97
N SER A 19 44.39 -12.20 -14.07
CA SER A 19 44.47 -12.76 -12.72
C SER A 19 43.23 -13.63 -12.46
N LYS A 20 43.50 -14.90 -12.41
CA LYS A 20 42.87 -16.08 -11.86
C LYS A 20 41.53 -15.88 -11.14
N SER A 21 40.50 -16.41 -11.79
CA SER A 21 39.21 -16.80 -11.19
C SER A 21 39.42 -17.85 -10.09
N ARG A 22 39.04 -17.50 -8.86
CA ARG A 22 38.93 -18.45 -7.78
C ARG A 22 37.45 -18.94 -7.78
N ALA A 23 37.26 -20.11 -8.34
CA ALA A 23 36.00 -20.84 -8.28
C ALA A 23 35.65 -21.10 -6.80
N ARG A 24 34.54 -20.52 -6.33
CA ARG A 24 33.95 -20.86 -5.05
C ARG A 24 32.86 -21.90 -5.32
N ALA A 25 33.18 -23.15 -4.98
CA ALA A 25 32.29 -24.28 -5.04
C ALA A 25 31.00 -24.01 -4.24
N SER A 26 29.85 -24.05 -4.94
CA SER A 26 28.55 -24.11 -4.32
C SER A 26 28.35 -25.48 -3.67
N ARG A 27 28.26 -25.52 -2.34
CA ARG A 27 27.74 -26.68 -1.63
C ARG A 27 26.24 -26.78 -1.90
N ALA A 28 25.86 -27.67 -2.79
CA ALA A 28 24.50 -28.19 -2.88
C ALA A 28 24.23 -29.03 -1.62
N SER A 29 23.39 -28.49 -0.73
CA SER A 29 22.84 -29.24 0.40
C SER A 29 21.72 -30.13 -0.14
N ALA A 30 21.95 -31.44 -0.15
CA ALA A 30 20.95 -32.43 -0.47
C ALA A 30 19.87 -32.43 0.63
N PHE A 31 18.65 -32.09 0.23
CA PHE A 31 17.47 -32.25 1.07
C PHE A 31 17.01 -33.69 0.97
N ALA A 32 17.24 -34.45 2.04
CA ALA A 32 16.75 -35.81 2.17
C ALA A 32 15.23 -35.81 2.30
N ALA A 33 14.58 -36.49 1.35
CA ALA A 33 13.15 -36.76 1.37
C ALA A 33 12.84 -37.75 2.50
N GLY A 34 12.33 -37.25 3.62
CA GLY A 34 11.74 -38.06 4.67
C GLY A 34 10.34 -38.53 4.26
N SER A 35 10.20 -39.80 3.94
CA SER A 35 8.90 -40.43 3.68
C SER A 35 8.09 -40.53 4.97
N VAL A 36 7.02 -39.74 5.07
CA VAL A 36 6.01 -39.90 6.14
C VAL A 36 5.04 -41.00 5.73
N LYS A 37 5.09 -42.14 6.43
CA LYS A 37 4.08 -43.20 6.35
C LYS A 37 2.76 -42.65 6.92
N VAL A 38 1.77 -42.46 6.06
CA VAL A 38 0.41 -42.17 6.48
C VAL A 38 -0.29 -43.45 6.80
N SER A 39 -0.55 -43.69 8.10
CA SER A 39 -1.42 -44.77 8.57
C SER A 39 -2.86 -44.43 8.27
N ALA A 40 -3.54 -45.25 7.45
CA ALA A 40 -4.94 -45.15 7.16
C ALA A 40 -5.77 -45.56 8.35
N SER A 41 -6.38 -44.59 9.05
CA SER A 41 -7.44 -44.85 10.02
C SER A 41 -8.79 -44.65 9.35
N LYS A 42 -9.70 -45.60 9.56
CA LYS A 42 -11.06 -45.69 9.00
C LYS A 42 -11.85 -44.39 9.28
N ALA A 43 -12.35 -43.81 8.23
CA ALA A 43 -13.25 -42.67 8.30
C ALA A 43 -14.67 -43.11 8.67
N THR A 44 -15.13 -42.69 9.83
CA THR A 44 -16.58 -42.60 10.17
C THR A 44 -17.10 -41.26 9.67
N ALA A 45 -18.22 -41.30 8.98
CA ALA A 45 -18.87 -40.14 8.38
C ALA A 45 -19.30 -39.12 9.43
N ALA A 46 -18.90 -37.86 9.27
CA ALA A 46 -19.40 -36.72 10.03
C ALA A 46 -19.98 -35.64 9.10
N PRO A 47 -20.96 -34.87 9.56
CA PRO A 47 -21.88 -34.12 8.69
C PRO A 47 -21.25 -32.90 8.04
N ARG A 48 -21.71 -32.58 6.84
CA ARG A 48 -21.38 -31.40 6.04
C ARG A 48 -21.75 -30.13 6.79
N GLY A 49 -20.74 -29.37 7.23
CA GLY A 49 -20.98 -28.08 7.90
C GLY A 49 -19.76 -27.28 8.36
N LEU A 50 -18.54 -27.68 8.03
CA LEU A 50 -17.33 -27.09 8.64
C LEU A 50 -16.23 -26.66 7.63
N PHE A 51 -16.61 -26.09 6.50
CA PHE A 51 -15.58 -25.64 5.53
C PHE A 51 -15.13 -24.17 5.70
N ALA A 52 -15.81 -23.38 6.53
CA ALA A 52 -15.47 -21.96 6.69
C ALA A 52 -14.41 -21.66 7.76
N ALA A 53 -14.17 -22.59 8.70
CA ALA A 53 -13.31 -22.28 9.85
C ALA A 53 -11.82 -22.64 9.69
N ARG A 54 -11.43 -23.38 8.64
CA ARG A 54 -10.06 -23.93 8.54
C ARG A 54 -9.07 -23.13 7.71
N VAL A 55 -9.52 -22.11 6.98
CA VAL A 55 -8.63 -21.27 6.13
C VAL A 55 -7.98 -20.14 6.92
N VAL A 56 -8.54 -19.75 8.07
CA VAL A 56 -8.00 -18.63 8.87
C VAL A 56 -6.90 -19.08 9.86
N SER A 57 -6.79 -20.38 10.14
CA SER A 57 -5.90 -20.87 11.20
C SER A 57 -4.45 -21.18 10.77
N ALA A 58 -4.13 -21.19 9.48
CA ALA A 58 -2.81 -21.62 8.99
C ALA A 58 -1.82 -20.49 8.72
N SER A 59 -2.20 -19.22 8.82
CA SER A 59 -1.33 -18.07 8.53
C SER A 59 -0.86 -17.28 9.76
N ALA A 60 -1.14 -17.73 10.97
CA ALA A 60 -0.88 -16.97 12.19
C ALA A 60 0.38 -17.41 12.98
N ALA A 61 1.32 -18.11 12.36
CA ALA A 61 2.54 -18.52 13.02
C ALA A 61 3.77 -17.86 12.40
N LYS A 62 4.10 -16.69 12.89
CA LYS A 62 5.37 -15.95 13.00
C LYS A 62 5.30 -14.52 12.44
N GLU A 63 4.66 -13.65 13.16
CA GLU A 63 5.16 -12.28 13.35
C GLU A 63 4.47 -11.73 14.60
N ASP A 64 5.26 -11.44 15.61
CA ASP A 64 4.83 -10.86 16.88
C ASP A 64 4.43 -9.39 16.65
N LYS A 65 3.21 -9.22 16.19
CA LYS A 65 2.45 -7.97 16.29
C LYS A 65 1.05 -8.39 16.74
N THR A 66 0.76 -8.13 17.99
CA THR A 66 -0.57 -8.27 18.57
C THR A 66 -1.58 -7.60 17.65
N VAL A 67 -2.23 -8.41 16.82
CA VAL A 67 -3.43 -7.98 16.11
C VAL A 67 -4.44 -7.66 17.19
N ASP A 68 -4.76 -6.38 17.35
CA ASP A 68 -5.64 -5.89 18.38
C ASP A 68 -6.94 -6.70 18.36
N ALA A 69 -7.18 -7.45 19.43
CA ALA A 69 -8.36 -8.30 19.57
C ALA A 69 -9.67 -7.52 19.37
N GLY A 70 -9.64 -6.19 19.61
CA GLY A 70 -10.73 -5.28 19.31
C GLY A 70 -11.05 -5.18 17.81
N ARG A 71 -10.04 -5.28 16.93
CA ARG A 71 -10.26 -5.24 15.47
C ARG A 71 -10.86 -6.53 14.94
N LEU A 72 -10.45 -7.68 15.49
CA LEU A 72 -11.06 -8.97 15.15
C LEU A 72 -12.48 -9.08 15.69
N ALA A 73 -12.74 -8.55 16.89
CA ALA A 73 -14.08 -8.50 17.46
C ALA A 73 -15.00 -7.58 16.63
N LEU A 74 -14.52 -6.45 16.14
CA LEU A 74 -15.31 -5.54 15.28
C LEU A 74 -15.68 -6.21 13.96
N LEU A 75 -14.72 -6.89 13.31
CA LEU A 75 -14.97 -7.66 12.09
C LEU A 75 -15.94 -8.83 12.32
N ALA A 76 -15.78 -9.54 13.42
CA ALA A 76 -16.70 -10.63 13.81
C ALA A 76 -18.10 -10.10 14.11
N THR A 77 -18.22 -8.92 14.73
CA THR A 77 -19.53 -8.31 15.04
C THR A 77 -20.26 -7.85 13.78
N VAL A 78 -19.53 -7.36 12.78
CA VAL A 78 -20.11 -6.96 11.49
C VAL A 78 -20.59 -8.18 10.70
N VAL A 79 -19.81 -9.29 10.73
CA VAL A 79 -20.14 -10.52 9.99
C VAL A 79 -21.21 -11.36 10.69
N SER A 80 -21.33 -11.29 12.03
CA SER A 80 -22.26 -12.09 12.82
C SER A 80 -23.52 -11.35 13.28
N ASN A 81 -23.83 -10.18 12.71
CA ASN A 81 -24.99 -9.42 13.12
C ASN A 81 -26.29 -10.08 12.57
N PRO A 82 -27.14 -10.67 13.45
CA PRO A 82 -28.34 -11.34 13.02
C PRO A 82 -29.36 -10.41 12.35
N ILE A 83 -29.22 -9.08 12.51
CA ILE A 83 -30.07 -8.09 11.84
C ILE A 83 -29.85 -8.13 10.31
N LEU A 84 -28.66 -8.50 9.83
CA LEU A 84 -28.39 -8.66 8.41
C LEU A 84 -28.97 -9.93 7.80
N PHE A 85 -29.27 -10.95 8.62
CA PHE A 85 -29.75 -12.26 8.16
C PHE A 85 -31.14 -12.66 8.69
N GLY A 86 -31.73 -11.88 9.59
CA GLY A 86 -32.97 -12.24 10.27
C GLY A 86 -34.27 -11.68 9.68
N ALA A 87 -34.19 -10.80 8.69
CA ALA A 87 -35.38 -10.20 8.08
C ALA A 87 -35.80 -10.94 6.80
N GLN A 88 -36.24 -12.17 6.94
CA GLN A 88 -36.75 -12.99 5.81
C GLN A 88 -38.07 -12.51 5.19
N GLU A 89 -38.66 -11.45 5.69
CA GLU A 89 -40.01 -11.00 5.25
C GLU A 89 -40.07 -9.62 4.62
N ALA A 90 -38.94 -8.98 4.37
CA ALA A 90 -38.94 -7.71 3.66
C ALA A 90 -39.00 -7.98 2.15
N LEU A 91 -40.18 -7.97 1.61
CA LEU A 91 -40.53 -8.19 0.20
C LEU A 91 -39.86 -7.14 -0.70
N ALA A 92 -38.67 -7.47 -1.23
CA ALA A 92 -38.20 -6.83 -2.43
C ALA A 92 -39.00 -7.31 -3.65
N LYS A 93 -38.91 -6.60 -4.74
CA LYS A 93 -39.65 -6.87 -5.97
C LYS A 93 -39.11 -8.16 -6.62
N GLY A 94 -39.80 -9.26 -6.39
CA GLY A 94 -39.39 -10.60 -6.80
C GLY A 94 -39.32 -11.56 -5.64
N GLY A 95 -38.91 -11.13 -4.47
CA GLY A 95 -39.01 -11.83 -3.19
C GLY A 95 -38.02 -12.97 -2.94
N GLU A 96 -37.13 -13.30 -3.89
CA GLU A 96 -36.19 -14.41 -3.72
C GLU A 96 -35.11 -14.13 -2.70
N PHE A 97 -34.61 -12.87 -2.64
CA PHE A 97 -33.49 -12.46 -1.79
C PHE A 97 -33.89 -11.44 -0.71
N GLY A 98 -35.18 -11.17 -0.55
CA GLY A 98 -35.72 -10.35 0.51
C GLY A 98 -35.10 -8.94 0.59
N ILE A 99 -34.63 -8.55 1.78
CA ILE A 99 -34.03 -7.23 2.04
C ILE A 99 -32.84 -6.91 1.13
N LEU A 100 -32.13 -7.93 0.60
CA LEU A 100 -31.00 -7.72 -0.28
C LEU A 100 -31.39 -7.13 -1.64
N GLU A 101 -32.66 -7.20 -2.02
CA GLU A 101 -33.16 -6.58 -3.24
C GLU A 101 -33.70 -5.16 -3.03
N GLY A 102 -33.79 -4.70 -1.77
CA GLY A 102 -34.36 -3.42 -1.39
C GLY A 102 -33.38 -2.24 -1.47
N ARG A 103 -33.92 -1.03 -1.30
CA ARG A 103 -33.13 0.22 -1.27
C ARG A 103 -32.10 0.23 -0.18
N THR A 104 -32.40 -0.32 0.99
CA THR A 104 -31.47 -0.34 2.13
C THR A 104 -30.15 -1.01 1.75
N ALA A 105 -30.23 -2.22 1.18
CA ALA A 105 -29.02 -2.92 0.73
C ALA A 105 -28.33 -2.21 -0.44
N ALA A 106 -29.09 -1.68 -1.40
CA ALA A 106 -28.57 -0.97 -2.54
C ALA A 106 -27.82 0.34 -2.19
N LEU A 107 -28.14 0.96 -1.05
CA LEU A 107 -27.52 2.20 -0.58
C LEU A 107 -26.29 1.98 0.31
N ILE A 108 -26.01 0.75 0.75
CA ILE A 108 -24.81 0.41 1.51
C ILE A 108 -23.54 0.80 0.73
N HIS A 109 -23.44 0.35 -0.51
CA HIS A 109 -22.32 0.62 -1.38
C HIS A 109 -22.00 2.13 -1.53
N PRO A 110 -22.91 2.99 -2.02
CA PRO A 110 -22.60 4.40 -2.20
C PRO A 110 -22.34 5.14 -0.88
N PHE A 111 -23.02 4.78 0.20
CA PHE A 111 -22.83 5.40 1.51
C PHE A 111 -21.40 5.15 2.03
N PHE A 112 -20.98 3.89 2.10
CA PHE A 112 -19.66 3.56 2.63
C PHE A 112 -18.53 3.94 1.67
N LEU A 113 -18.74 3.87 0.35
CA LEU A 113 -17.75 4.35 -0.60
C LEU A 113 -17.59 5.88 -0.55
N GLY A 114 -18.62 6.64 -0.24
CA GLY A 114 -18.48 8.06 0.06
C GLY A 114 -17.50 8.31 1.20
N GLY A 115 -17.64 7.59 2.32
CA GLY A 115 -16.67 7.63 3.43
C GLY A 115 -15.27 7.16 3.03
N MET A 116 -15.18 6.12 2.20
CA MET A 116 -13.92 5.59 1.71
C MET A 116 -13.15 6.56 0.80
N TRP A 117 -13.86 7.40 0.06
CA TRP A 117 -13.22 8.46 -0.72
C TRP A 117 -12.46 9.43 0.21
N PHE A 118 -13.10 9.93 1.28
CA PHE A 118 -12.43 10.77 2.27
C PHE A 118 -11.25 10.05 2.94
N ALA A 119 -11.43 8.77 3.29
CA ALA A 119 -10.36 7.96 3.86
C ALA A 119 -9.17 7.84 2.90
N SER A 120 -9.40 7.70 1.58
CA SER A 120 -8.37 7.63 0.55
C SER A 120 -7.59 8.94 0.41
N VAL A 121 -8.29 10.08 0.42
CA VAL A 121 -7.66 11.41 0.43
C VAL A 121 -6.80 11.60 1.68
N TYR A 122 -7.32 11.22 2.84
CA TYR A 122 -6.59 11.29 4.10
C TYR A 122 -5.35 10.38 4.10
N ALA A 123 -5.45 9.16 3.60
CA ALA A 123 -4.31 8.27 3.44
C ALA A 123 -3.25 8.86 2.49
N GLY A 124 -3.67 9.52 1.42
CA GLY A 124 -2.80 10.29 0.53
C GLY A 124 -2.03 11.39 1.26
N TYR A 125 -2.73 12.18 2.08
CA TYR A 125 -2.10 13.18 2.95
C TYR A 125 -1.05 12.57 3.89
N LEU A 126 -1.40 11.47 4.58
CA LEU A 126 -0.48 10.78 5.48
C LEU A 126 0.77 10.27 4.74
N GLY A 127 0.59 9.71 3.54
CA GLY A 127 1.68 9.26 2.68
C GLY A 127 2.58 10.40 2.22
N PHE A 128 2.01 11.57 1.93
CA PHE A 128 2.75 12.77 1.59
C PHE A 128 3.59 13.27 2.79
N GLN A 129 3.02 13.32 3.99
CA GLN A 129 3.77 13.69 5.20
C GLN A 129 4.91 12.71 5.48
N TRP A 130 4.67 11.40 5.29
CA TRP A 130 5.74 10.42 5.43
C TRP A 130 6.83 10.60 4.36
N ARG A 131 6.49 10.93 3.12
CA ARG A 131 7.48 11.26 2.09
C ARG A 131 8.37 12.43 2.52
N ARG A 132 7.79 13.49 3.13
CA ARG A 132 8.53 14.65 3.64
C ARG A 132 9.62 14.26 4.64
N VAL A 133 9.41 13.27 5.50
CA VAL A 133 10.44 12.78 6.45
C VAL A 133 11.71 12.36 5.70
N ARG A 134 11.57 11.70 4.55
CA ARG A 134 12.71 11.24 3.73
C ARG A 134 13.35 12.37 2.94
N THR A 135 12.55 13.15 2.24
CA THR A 135 13.07 14.25 1.41
C THR A 135 13.79 15.30 2.26
N THR A 136 13.29 15.59 3.46
CA THR A 136 13.98 16.46 4.42
C THR A 136 15.30 15.83 4.89
N GLN A 137 15.36 14.51 5.11
CA GLN A 137 16.61 13.85 5.46
C GLN A 137 17.63 13.88 4.31
N GLU A 138 17.18 13.68 3.07
CA GLU A 138 18.02 13.77 1.87
C GLU A 138 18.60 15.19 1.73
N GLU A 139 17.80 16.24 1.95
CA GLU A 139 18.23 17.64 1.93
C GLU A 139 19.25 17.92 3.04
N ILE A 140 19.01 17.48 4.27
CA ILE A 140 19.95 17.61 5.39
C ILE A 140 21.29 16.94 5.02
N THR A 141 21.25 15.76 4.42
CA THR A 141 22.45 15.01 4.05
C THR A 141 23.22 15.73 2.95
N ALA A 142 22.53 16.27 1.95
CA ALA A 142 23.14 17.08 0.89
C ALA A 142 23.80 18.35 1.44
N LEU A 143 23.12 19.09 2.32
CA LEU A 143 23.68 20.29 2.96
C LEU A 143 24.88 19.97 3.84
N LYS A 144 24.84 18.87 4.61
CA LYS A 144 25.98 18.43 5.42
C LYS A 144 27.21 18.10 4.58
N ALA A 145 27.03 17.57 3.37
CA ALA A 145 28.14 17.26 2.48
C ALA A 145 28.86 18.53 1.94
N THR A 146 28.22 19.70 2.02
CA THR A 146 28.82 20.99 1.61
C THR A 146 29.64 21.66 2.73
N LEU A 147 29.46 21.18 3.97
CA LEU A 147 30.21 21.72 5.11
C LEU A 147 31.59 21.03 5.22
N PRO A 148 32.64 21.76 5.65
CA PRO A 148 33.94 21.16 5.92
C PRO A 148 33.84 20.17 7.09
N VAL A 149 34.80 19.25 7.15
CA VAL A 149 34.91 18.33 8.29
C VAL A 149 35.14 19.16 9.56
N LYS A 150 34.31 18.91 10.58
CA LYS A 150 34.25 19.72 11.82
C LYS A 150 35.48 19.73 12.69
N GLU A 151 36.50 18.91 12.37
CA GLU A 151 37.65 18.71 13.23
C GLU A 151 38.92 19.20 12.53
N VAL A 152 39.56 20.18 13.11
CA VAL A 152 40.94 20.57 12.74
C VAL A 152 41.85 20.08 13.86
N VAL A 153 42.75 19.17 13.51
CA VAL A 153 43.80 18.74 14.42
C VAL A 153 44.83 19.90 14.51
N THR A 154 44.93 20.53 15.68
CA THR A 154 45.90 21.56 15.95
C THR A 154 47.33 20.98 15.98
N ALA A 155 48.33 21.83 15.85
CA ALA A 155 49.75 21.41 15.87
C ALA A 155 50.15 20.68 17.15
N ASN A 156 49.34 20.80 18.22
CA ASN A 156 49.56 20.13 19.51
C ASN A 156 48.79 18.80 19.63
N GLY A 157 48.06 18.37 18.59
CA GLY A 157 47.31 17.12 18.60
C GLY A 157 45.89 17.25 19.21
N ASP A 158 45.49 18.45 19.64
CA ASP A 158 44.16 18.71 20.14
C ASP A 158 43.16 18.89 18.97
N VAL A 159 41.98 18.33 19.10
CA VAL A 159 40.90 18.44 18.11
C VAL A 159 40.05 19.65 18.45
N GLU A 160 40.18 20.75 17.71
CA GLU A 160 39.31 21.90 17.85
C GLU A 160 38.26 21.96 16.75
N PRO A 161 37.03 22.40 17.10
CA PRO A 161 36.01 22.62 16.09
C PRO A 161 36.43 23.74 15.14
N ALA A 162 36.44 23.45 13.84
CA ALA A 162 36.76 24.44 12.81
C ALA A 162 35.75 25.61 12.90
N ALA A 163 36.26 26.84 12.97
CA ALA A 163 35.45 28.04 12.91
C ALA A 163 34.71 28.10 11.55
N LEU A 164 33.41 28.14 11.58
CA LEU A 164 32.56 28.22 10.37
C LEU A 164 32.63 29.64 9.79
N SER A 165 32.77 29.74 8.47
CA SER A 165 32.57 31.01 7.78
C SER A 165 31.11 31.45 7.89
N PRO A 166 30.77 32.75 7.69
CA PRO A 166 29.39 33.23 7.77
C PRO A 166 28.42 32.43 6.88
N ALA A 167 28.80 32.06 5.67
CA ALA A 167 28.00 31.24 4.74
C ALA A 167 27.82 29.81 5.26
N GLN A 168 28.82 29.24 5.91
CA GLN A 168 28.73 27.91 6.53
C GLN A 168 27.86 27.93 7.79
N ALA A 169 27.89 29.02 8.56
CA ALA A 169 27.02 29.20 9.70
C ALA A 169 25.52 29.29 9.28
N GLU A 170 25.22 29.97 8.17
CA GLU A 170 23.89 30.01 7.57
C GLU A 170 23.44 28.60 7.12
N THR A 171 24.33 27.85 6.45
CA THR A 171 24.05 26.46 6.05
C THR A 171 23.78 25.58 7.26
N GLN A 172 24.55 25.73 8.34
CA GLN A 172 24.33 24.97 9.58
C GLN A 172 22.97 25.33 10.22
N ALA A 173 22.62 26.62 10.28
CA ALA A 173 21.32 27.04 10.78
C ALA A 173 20.16 26.42 10.00
N LYS A 174 20.26 26.36 8.68
CA LYS A 174 19.27 25.68 7.83
C LYS A 174 19.20 24.17 8.10
N ILE A 175 20.31 23.51 8.33
CA ILE A 175 20.35 22.08 8.71
C ILE A 175 19.60 21.89 10.04
N ASP A 176 19.80 22.77 11.01
CA ASP A 176 19.19 22.67 12.34
C ASP A 176 17.66 22.91 12.26
N GLU A 177 17.21 23.86 11.44
CA GLU A 177 15.78 24.06 11.13
C GLU A 177 15.14 22.82 10.48
N LEU A 178 15.77 22.28 9.45
CA LEU A 178 15.29 21.07 8.78
C LEU A 178 15.28 19.85 9.72
N ALA A 179 16.29 19.75 10.60
CA ALA A 179 16.35 18.68 11.60
C ALA A 179 15.20 18.79 12.62
N ALA A 180 14.85 20.01 13.08
CA ALA A 180 13.70 20.26 13.93
C ALA A 180 12.39 19.87 13.21
N THR A 181 12.18 20.34 11.99
CA THR A 181 11.02 19.98 11.15
C THR A 181 10.91 18.47 10.96
N ARG A 182 12.03 17.80 10.67
CA ARG A 182 12.04 16.34 10.53
C ARG A 182 11.68 15.63 11.83
N LYS A 183 12.13 16.12 12.98
CA LYS A 183 11.79 15.57 14.29
C LYS A 183 10.29 15.62 14.54
N GLU A 184 9.63 16.72 14.22
CA GLU A 184 8.18 16.88 14.33
C GLU A 184 7.44 15.92 13.39
N LEU A 185 7.88 15.80 12.13
CA LEU A 185 7.30 14.88 11.15
C LEU A 185 7.42 13.41 11.61
N VAL A 186 8.56 13.03 12.20
CA VAL A 186 8.76 11.68 12.75
C VAL A 186 7.84 11.43 13.94
N ALA A 187 7.71 12.40 14.85
CA ALA A 187 6.81 12.33 16.00
C ALA A 187 5.33 12.17 15.57
N GLY A 188 4.96 12.64 14.39
CA GLY A 188 3.61 12.49 13.81
C GLY A 188 3.21 11.05 13.50
N GLY A 189 4.14 10.08 13.42
CA GLY A 189 3.85 8.66 13.17
C GLY A 189 3.17 8.39 11.83
N PHE A 190 3.42 9.22 10.83
CA PHE A 190 2.70 9.20 9.54
C PHE A 190 2.85 7.89 8.76
N LYS A 191 3.99 7.20 8.90
CA LYS A 191 4.22 5.90 8.27
C LYS A 191 3.17 4.86 8.69
N ASP A 192 3.02 4.69 10.00
CA ASP A 192 2.15 3.66 10.55
C ASP A 192 0.68 4.02 10.35
N LYS A 193 0.34 5.32 10.49
CA LYS A 193 -0.99 5.82 10.16
C LYS A 193 -1.35 5.56 8.70
N HIS A 194 -0.44 5.88 7.75
CA HIS A 194 -0.64 5.61 6.32
C HIS A 194 -0.82 4.12 6.05
N ALA A 195 0.01 3.25 6.62
CA ALA A 195 -0.08 1.82 6.44
C ALA A 195 -1.41 1.25 6.98
N ASN A 196 -1.85 1.71 8.15
CA ASN A 196 -3.11 1.29 8.75
C ASN A 196 -4.31 1.73 7.89
N TRP A 197 -4.38 2.99 7.49
CA TRP A 197 -5.46 3.49 6.63
C TRP A 197 -5.44 2.82 5.26
N GLY A 198 -4.26 2.65 4.65
CA GLY A 198 -4.12 1.96 3.38
C GLY A 198 -4.60 0.51 3.43
N SER A 199 -4.29 -0.22 4.51
CA SER A 199 -4.78 -1.59 4.71
C SER A 199 -6.30 -1.66 4.90
N MET A 200 -6.89 -0.70 5.62
CA MET A 200 -8.34 -0.60 5.76
C MET A 200 -9.00 -0.28 4.43
N ILE A 201 -8.48 0.68 3.67
CA ILE A 201 -8.99 1.04 2.35
C ILE A 201 -8.95 -0.16 1.42
N LEU A 202 -7.86 -0.93 1.40
CA LEU A 202 -7.73 -2.12 0.56
C LEU A 202 -8.81 -3.16 0.93
N ALA A 203 -8.94 -3.49 2.22
CA ALA A 203 -9.86 -4.51 2.69
C ALA A 203 -11.33 -4.10 2.45
N PHE A 204 -11.73 -2.94 2.94
CA PHE A 204 -13.12 -2.46 2.80
C PHE A 204 -13.45 -2.08 1.37
N GLY A 205 -12.51 -1.46 0.64
CA GLY A 205 -12.72 -1.06 -0.74
C GLY A 205 -13.01 -2.24 -1.67
N ILE A 206 -12.25 -3.34 -1.54
CA ILE A 206 -12.51 -4.58 -2.30
C ILE A 206 -13.86 -5.17 -1.88
N THR A 207 -14.14 -5.27 -0.59
CA THR A 207 -15.38 -5.82 -0.08
C THR A 207 -16.59 -5.04 -0.61
N LEU A 208 -16.54 -3.72 -0.55
CA LEU A 208 -17.64 -2.86 -1.04
C LEU A 208 -17.77 -2.90 -2.57
N ALA A 209 -16.67 -3.04 -3.30
CA ALA A 209 -16.73 -3.20 -4.76
C ALA A 209 -17.42 -4.50 -5.16
N VAL A 210 -17.11 -5.60 -4.45
CA VAL A 210 -17.79 -6.90 -4.64
C VAL A 210 -19.26 -6.80 -4.22
N GLU A 211 -19.54 -6.18 -3.08
CA GLU A 211 -20.91 -5.98 -2.57
C GLU A 211 -21.78 -5.23 -3.58
N GLY A 212 -21.32 -4.09 -4.13
CA GLY A 212 -22.08 -3.31 -5.09
C GLY A 212 -22.42 -4.08 -6.37
N GLY A 213 -21.47 -4.87 -6.89
CA GLY A 213 -21.70 -5.76 -8.02
C GLY A 213 -22.70 -6.87 -7.69
N MET A 214 -22.51 -7.53 -6.56
CA MET A 214 -23.37 -8.61 -6.09
C MET A 214 -24.80 -8.11 -5.81
N ASN A 215 -24.95 -6.99 -5.11
CA ASN A 215 -26.26 -6.39 -4.85
C ASN A 215 -27.00 -6.04 -6.14
N THR A 216 -26.28 -5.45 -7.12
CA THR A 216 -26.86 -5.16 -8.43
C THR A 216 -27.35 -6.43 -9.11
N TYR A 217 -26.55 -7.52 -9.08
CA TYR A 217 -26.91 -8.80 -9.69
C TYR A 217 -28.10 -9.44 -9.01
N LEU A 218 -28.12 -9.52 -7.68
CA LEU A 218 -29.25 -10.09 -6.91
C LEU A 218 -30.56 -9.35 -7.21
N ARG A 219 -30.51 -8.02 -7.29
CA ARG A 219 -31.67 -7.16 -7.52
C ARG A 219 -32.20 -7.19 -8.95
N THR A 220 -31.34 -7.37 -9.94
CA THR A 220 -31.69 -7.18 -11.36
C THR A 220 -31.45 -8.40 -12.25
N GLY A 221 -30.81 -9.44 -11.72
CA GLY A 221 -30.43 -10.65 -12.46
C GLY A 221 -29.27 -10.46 -13.44
N LYS A 222 -28.69 -9.24 -13.52
CA LYS A 222 -27.58 -8.93 -14.46
C LYS A 222 -26.73 -7.78 -13.94
N LEU A 223 -25.51 -7.69 -14.46
CA LEU A 223 -24.65 -6.50 -14.32
C LEU A 223 -24.86 -5.59 -15.54
N PHE A 224 -24.78 -4.28 -15.32
CA PHE A 224 -24.88 -3.28 -16.38
C PHE A 224 -23.48 -2.83 -16.78
N PRO A 225 -22.96 -3.27 -17.95
CA PRO A 225 -21.69 -2.80 -18.45
C PRO A 225 -21.74 -1.29 -18.69
N GLY A 226 -20.86 -0.56 -18.05
CA GLY A 226 -20.81 0.90 -18.15
C GLY A 226 -19.60 1.49 -17.45
N PRO A 227 -19.38 2.80 -17.58
CA PRO A 227 -18.18 3.47 -17.04
C PRO A 227 -17.97 3.22 -15.55
N HIS A 228 -19.06 3.23 -14.76
CA HIS A 228 -19.01 3.00 -13.32
C HIS A 228 -18.45 1.60 -12.98
N LEU A 229 -18.98 0.55 -13.64
CA LEU A 229 -18.52 -0.82 -13.39
C LEU A 229 -17.05 -1.01 -13.79
N TYR A 230 -16.68 -0.59 -14.99
CA TYR A 230 -15.31 -0.79 -15.48
C TYR A 230 -14.27 0.02 -14.69
N ALA A 231 -14.58 1.27 -14.36
CA ALA A 231 -13.67 2.07 -13.55
C ALA A 231 -13.57 1.54 -12.11
N GLY A 232 -14.67 1.04 -11.52
CA GLY A 232 -14.64 0.37 -10.22
C GLY A 232 -13.76 -0.86 -10.20
N MET A 233 -13.85 -1.72 -11.23
CA MET A 233 -12.95 -2.88 -11.40
C MET A 233 -11.49 -2.43 -11.56
N GLY A 234 -11.24 -1.40 -12.37
CA GLY A 234 -9.92 -0.81 -12.55
C GLY A 234 -9.32 -0.31 -11.24
N MET A 235 -10.11 0.35 -10.40
CA MET A 235 -9.70 0.83 -9.07
C MET A 235 -9.25 -0.32 -8.16
N VAL A 236 -9.99 -1.43 -8.14
CA VAL A 236 -9.63 -2.62 -7.36
C VAL A 236 -8.28 -3.17 -7.82
N CYS A 237 -8.06 -3.27 -9.13
CA CYS A 237 -6.77 -3.69 -9.69
C CYS A 237 -5.64 -2.74 -9.28
N ILE A 238 -5.86 -1.42 -9.35
CA ILE A 238 -4.87 -0.42 -8.96
C ILE A 238 -4.54 -0.51 -7.47
N TRP A 239 -5.54 -0.70 -6.59
CA TRP A 239 -5.29 -0.90 -5.15
C TRP A 239 -4.44 -2.15 -4.89
N ALA A 240 -4.74 -3.27 -5.55
CA ALA A 240 -3.97 -4.50 -5.43
C ALA A 240 -2.53 -4.31 -5.92
N MET A 241 -2.33 -3.64 -7.07
CA MET A 241 -1.00 -3.33 -7.59
C MET A 241 -0.22 -2.42 -6.64
N ALA A 242 -0.85 -1.35 -6.12
CA ALA A 242 -0.22 -0.43 -5.20
C ALA A 242 0.20 -1.14 -3.89
N ALA A 243 -0.64 -2.04 -3.37
CA ALA A 243 -0.31 -2.86 -2.21
C ALA A 243 0.84 -3.85 -2.51
N GLY A 244 0.86 -4.45 -3.70
CA GLY A 244 1.91 -5.36 -4.15
C GLY A 244 3.30 -4.71 -4.27
N LEU A 245 3.38 -3.39 -4.42
CA LEU A 245 4.64 -2.64 -4.47
C LEU A 245 5.28 -2.43 -3.08
N VAL A 246 4.53 -2.61 -1.98
CA VAL A 246 5.00 -2.31 -0.61
C VAL A 246 6.28 -3.06 -0.24
N PRO A 247 6.44 -4.38 -0.51
CA PRO A 247 7.68 -5.10 -0.18
C PRO A 247 8.90 -4.51 -0.88
N GLU A 248 8.79 -4.13 -2.16
CA GLU A 248 9.88 -3.50 -2.90
C GLU A 248 10.22 -2.10 -2.36
N MET A 249 9.21 -1.33 -1.97
CA MET A 249 9.39 -0.03 -1.32
C MET A 249 10.14 -0.17 0.01
N GLN A 250 9.87 -1.22 0.78
CA GLN A 250 10.57 -1.52 2.04
C GLN A 250 12.04 -1.90 1.80
N ARG A 251 12.35 -2.52 0.68
CA ARG A 251 13.73 -2.82 0.24
C ARG A 251 14.50 -1.59 -0.26
N GLY A 252 13.87 -0.42 -0.28
CA GLY A 252 14.51 0.82 -0.71
C GLY A 252 14.32 1.16 -2.19
N ASN A 253 13.55 0.39 -2.96
CA ASN A 253 13.34 0.62 -4.39
C ASN A 253 12.56 1.92 -4.63
N GLN A 254 13.24 2.94 -5.17
CA GLN A 254 12.63 4.26 -5.43
C GLN A 254 11.60 4.20 -6.56
N LYS A 255 11.84 3.41 -7.62
CA LYS A 255 10.89 3.27 -8.72
C LYS A 255 9.56 2.66 -8.25
N ALA A 256 9.61 1.69 -7.32
CA ALA A 256 8.41 1.13 -6.72
C ALA A 256 7.61 2.19 -5.92
N ARG A 257 8.29 3.12 -5.24
CA ARG A 257 7.64 4.24 -4.53
C ARG A 257 6.98 5.21 -5.49
N ASP A 258 7.68 5.58 -6.55
CA ASP A 258 7.14 6.51 -7.55
C ASP A 258 5.93 5.92 -8.27
N LEU A 259 6.00 4.64 -8.61
CA LEU A 259 4.87 3.91 -9.19
C LEU A 259 3.70 3.79 -8.20
N HIS A 260 3.95 3.48 -6.92
CA HIS A 260 2.92 3.47 -5.87
C HIS A 260 2.20 4.82 -5.77
N ILE A 261 2.93 5.92 -5.80
CA ILE A 261 2.36 7.28 -5.77
C ILE A 261 1.52 7.52 -7.03
N ALA A 262 2.05 7.24 -8.21
CA ALA A 262 1.36 7.44 -9.48
C ALA A 262 0.05 6.64 -9.56
N LEU A 263 0.08 5.36 -9.19
CA LEU A 263 -1.11 4.50 -9.14
C LEU A 263 -2.18 5.06 -8.20
N ASN A 264 -1.80 5.54 -7.01
CA ASN A 264 -2.77 6.10 -6.07
C ASN A 264 -3.33 7.46 -6.52
N VAL A 265 -2.55 8.30 -7.21
CA VAL A 265 -3.05 9.54 -7.83
C VAL A 265 -4.11 9.20 -8.89
N VAL A 266 -3.83 8.26 -9.79
CA VAL A 266 -4.80 7.78 -10.79
C VAL A 266 -6.03 7.20 -10.10
N ASN A 267 -5.84 6.43 -9.04
CA ASN A 267 -6.95 5.82 -8.31
C ASN A 267 -7.87 6.85 -7.64
N ILE A 268 -7.32 7.90 -7.01
CA ILE A 268 -8.13 8.99 -6.44
C ILE A 268 -8.89 9.73 -7.55
N ALA A 269 -8.28 9.96 -8.71
CA ALA A 269 -8.97 10.57 -9.84
C ALA A 269 -10.15 9.71 -10.35
N LEU A 270 -9.92 8.40 -10.51
CA LEU A 270 -10.98 7.45 -10.85
C LEU A 270 -12.07 7.40 -9.78
N PHE A 271 -11.70 7.38 -8.50
CA PHE A 271 -12.65 7.37 -7.39
C PHE A 271 -13.50 8.63 -7.37
N THR A 272 -12.90 9.79 -7.63
CA THR A 272 -13.65 11.05 -7.76
C THR A 272 -14.64 10.98 -8.93
N TRP A 273 -14.23 10.39 -10.06
CA TRP A 273 -15.13 10.19 -11.19
C TRP A 273 -16.25 9.18 -10.93
N GLN A 274 -16.06 8.23 -10.01
CA GLN A 274 -17.12 7.32 -9.56
C GLN A 274 -18.28 8.04 -8.84
N ILE A 275 -18.04 9.22 -8.28
CA ILE A 275 -19.09 9.96 -7.56
C ILE A 275 -20.24 10.32 -8.48
N PRO A 276 -20.07 11.10 -9.57
CA PRO A 276 -21.19 11.45 -10.47
C PRO A 276 -21.83 10.23 -11.12
N THR A 277 -21.02 9.25 -11.57
CA THR A 277 -21.57 8.04 -12.20
C THR A 277 -22.33 7.16 -11.20
N GLY A 278 -21.90 7.11 -9.95
CA GLY A 278 -22.59 6.41 -8.87
C GLY A 278 -23.90 7.11 -8.46
N LEU A 279 -23.92 8.43 -8.40
CA LEU A 279 -25.13 9.20 -8.09
C LEU A 279 -26.24 8.98 -9.12
N GLU A 280 -25.89 8.81 -10.40
CA GLU A 280 -26.87 8.42 -11.43
C GLU A 280 -27.49 7.06 -11.11
N ILE A 281 -26.68 6.11 -10.63
CA ILE A 281 -27.18 4.78 -10.23
C ILE A 281 -28.06 4.90 -8.99
N VAL A 282 -27.67 5.71 -8.01
CA VAL A 282 -28.49 6.01 -6.81
C VAL A 282 -29.86 6.57 -7.23
N GLY A 283 -29.90 7.50 -8.17
CA GLY A 283 -31.16 8.02 -8.74
C GLY A 283 -32.05 6.90 -9.31
N LYS A 284 -31.47 5.95 -10.04
CA LYS A 284 -32.18 4.77 -10.57
C LYS A 284 -32.66 3.83 -9.45
N VAL A 285 -31.88 3.66 -8.37
CA VAL A 285 -32.30 2.90 -7.19
C VAL A 285 -33.58 3.50 -6.59
N PHE A 286 -33.64 4.82 -6.43
CA PHE A 286 -34.84 5.49 -5.93
C PHE A 286 -36.03 5.40 -6.87
N GLN A 287 -35.82 5.34 -8.17
CA GLN A 287 -36.90 5.21 -9.16
C GLN A 287 -37.47 3.80 -9.27
N PHE A 288 -36.61 2.78 -9.22
CA PHE A 288 -36.96 1.41 -9.61
C PHE A 288 -36.89 0.38 -8.48
N THR A 289 -36.59 0.78 -7.26
CA THR A 289 -36.45 -0.15 -6.13
C THR A 289 -37.32 0.35 -4.96
N SER A 290 -38.00 -0.56 -4.30
CA SER A 290 -38.82 -0.28 -3.10
C SER A 290 -37.98 -0.38 -1.82
N TRP A 291 -38.54 0.17 -0.71
CA TRP A 291 -38.05 -0.12 0.63
C TRP A 291 -38.51 -1.52 1.07
N PRO A 292 -37.79 -2.17 1.94
CA PRO A 292 -36.73 -1.72 2.84
C PRO A 292 -35.41 -1.38 2.21
#